data_377eb88ddb64ab0f73bd74bf38766991
#
_entry.id   377eb88ddb64ab0f73bd74bf38766991
#
_cell.length_a   1.000
_cell.length_b   1.000
_cell.length_c   1.000
_cell.angle_alpha   90.00
_cell.angle_beta   90.00
_cell.angle_gamma   90.00
#
_symmetry.space_group_name_H-M   'P 1'
#
loop_
_entity.id
_entity.type
_entity.pdbx_description
1 polymer ?
#
loop_
_entity_poly.entity_id
_entity_poly.type
_entity_poly.pdbx_seq_one_letter_code
_entity_poly.pdbx_strand_id
1 'polypeptide(L)'
;MSKKRFISEIVCGAVLLTAGLGGGYAYANRNLGVQGELRNARNKLHNCMLSEVMAMGELTTLSEFQLHLANMELYHVRYTIWNQENYASIEKAFQKDEQRWEEDLKKEQAKPSEFEGGSMAPMDHNIRMTSFIEKRIQELKEKWRKK
;
A
#
# COMPACT_ATOMS: atom_id res chain seq x y z
N MET A 1 22.30 17.38 -7.43
CA MET A 1 22.26 15.90 -7.36
C MET A 1 21.66 15.37 -8.67
N SER A 2 22.25 14.34 -9.28
CA SER A 2 21.74 13.79 -10.54
C SER A 2 20.43 13.02 -10.27
N LYS A 3 19.38 13.22 -11.13
CA LYS A 3 18.09 12.50 -11.09
C LYS A 3 18.27 10.99 -10.95
N LYS A 4 19.24 10.41 -11.67
CA LYS A 4 19.56 8.97 -11.59
C LYS A 4 19.99 8.52 -10.20
N ARG A 5 20.67 9.38 -9.44
CA ARG A 5 21.15 9.06 -8.08
C ARG A 5 19.98 9.07 -7.09
N PHE A 6 19.06 10.02 -7.24
CA PHE A 6 17.88 10.15 -6.38
C PHE A 6 16.91 8.97 -6.57
N ILE A 7 16.62 8.57 -7.82
CA ILE A 7 15.78 7.39 -8.11
C ILE A 7 16.46 6.11 -7.61
N SER A 8 17.79 5.98 -7.79
CA SER A 8 18.56 4.86 -7.26
C SER A 8 18.48 4.78 -5.73
N GLU A 9 18.52 5.90 -5.02
CA GLU A 9 18.42 5.94 -3.57
C GLU A 9 17.00 5.60 -3.08
N ILE A 10 15.95 6.02 -3.81
CA ILE A 10 14.56 5.64 -3.51
C ILE A 10 14.35 4.14 -3.76
N VAL A 11 14.82 3.63 -4.91
CA VAL A 11 14.72 2.21 -5.25
C VAL A 11 15.51 1.34 -4.27
N CYS A 12 16.74 1.73 -3.94
CA CYS A 12 17.53 1.05 -2.91
C CYS A 12 16.87 1.13 -1.52
N GLY A 13 16.28 2.28 -1.16
CA GLY A 13 15.52 2.43 0.07
C GLY A 13 14.29 1.53 0.12
N ALA A 14 13.55 1.41 -0.97
CA ALA A 14 12.37 0.52 -1.06
C ALA A 14 12.79 -0.96 -1.05
N VAL A 15 13.86 -1.33 -1.75
CA VAL A 15 14.40 -2.71 -1.76
C VAL A 15 14.96 -3.08 -0.39
N LEU A 16 15.62 -2.16 0.31
CA LEU A 16 16.08 -2.37 1.69
C LEU A 16 14.90 -2.49 2.67
N LEU A 17 13.80 -1.73 2.47
CA LEU A 17 12.56 -1.91 3.22
C LEU A 17 11.94 -3.30 2.98
N THR A 18 11.91 -3.79 1.74
CA THR A 18 11.37 -5.12 1.42
C THR A 18 12.27 -6.25 1.88
N ALA A 19 13.59 -6.13 1.76
CA ALA A 19 14.56 -7.10 2.27
C ALA A 19 14.68 -7.07 3.81
N GLY A 20 14.55 -5.88 4.42
CA GLY A 20 14.51 -5.71 5.87
C GLY A 20 13.24 -6.29 6.52
N LEU A 21 12.13 -6.38 5.78
CA LEU A 21 10.89 -6.95 6.27
C LEU A 21 10.93 -8.49 6.40
N GLY A 22 11.76 -9.18 5.61
CA GLY A 22 12.03 -10.62 5.80
C GLY A 22 12.81 -10.90 7.09
N GLY A 23 13.70 -10.00 7.51
CA GLY A 23 14.45 -10.08 8.78
C GLY A 23 13.81 -9.28 9.93
N GLY A 24 12.92 -8.35 9.60
CA GLY A 24 12.36 -7.35 10.53
C GLY A 24 11.10 -7.80 11.28
N TYR A 25 10.64 -9.04 11.10
CA TYR A 25 9.50 -9.58 11.85
C TYR A 25 9.70 -9.47 13.38
N ALA A 26 10.94 -9.55 13.85
CA ALA A 26 11.29 -9.35 15.26
C ALA A 26 11.27 -7.86 15.69
N TYR A 27 11.40 -6.92 14.73
CA TYR A 27 11.35 -5.48 14.97
C TYR A 27 9.95 -4.89 14.90
N ALA A 28 9.00 -5.57 14.24
CA ALA A 28 7.61 -5.13 14.06
C ALA A 28 6.80 -5.07 15.36
N ASN A 29 7.31 -5.62 16.45
CA ASN A 29 6.71 -5.46 17.78
C ASN A 29 6.85 -4.03 18.39
N ARG A 30 7.54 -3.12 17.71
CA ARG A 30 7.52 -1.69 18.02
C ARG A 30 6.57 -0.96 17.06
N ASN A 31 5.30 -1.18 17.26
CA ASN A 31 4.15 -0.87 16.39
C ASN A 31 3.98 0.58 15.88
N LEU A 32 4.78 1.54 16.28
CA LEU A 32 4.63 2.95 15.87
C LEU A 32 5.60 3.35 14.75
N GLY A 33 6.75 2.67 14.62
CA GLY A 33 7.78 3.00 13.64
C GLY A 33 7.39 2.65 12.21
N VAL A 34 6.95 1.41 11.98
CA VAL A 34 6.70 0.89 10.62
C VAL A 34 5.54 1.64 9.92
N GLN A 35 4.46 1.94 10.62
CA GLN A 35 3.36 2.72 10.04
C GLN A 35 3.79 4.16 9.71
N GLY A 36 4.60 4.77 10.57
CA GLY A 36 5.17 6.10 10.32
C GLY A 36 6.09 6.10 9.11
N GLU A 37 6.96 5.10 8.98
CA GLU A 37 7.88 4.96 7.85
C GLU A 37 7.16 4.70 6.53
N LEU A 38 6.16 3.82 6.51
CA LEU A 38 5.33 3.57 5.33
C LEU A 38 4.56 4.81 4.89
N ARG A 39 3.99 5.56 5.83
CA ARG A 39 3.31 6.83 5.55
C ARG A 39 4.30 7.86 4.98
N ASN A 40 5.49 8.00 5.58
CA ASN A 40 6.50 8.91 5.10
C ASN A 40 7.03 8.53 3.71
N ALA A 41 7.25 7.25 3.45
CA ALA A 41 7.65 6.76 2.13
C ALA A 41 6.58 7.08 1.08
N ARG A 42 5.30 6.84 1.40
CA ARG A 42 4.18 7.16 0.51
C ARG A 42 4.08 8.66 0.22
N ASN A 43 4.18 9.50 1.25
CA ASN A 43 4.13 10.95 1.08
C ASN A 43 5.30 11.46 0.21
N LYS A 44 6.50 10.91 0.40
CA LYS A 44 7.66 11.24 -0.43
C LYS A 44 7.43 10.85 -1.89
N LEU A 45 6.93 9.65 -2.16
CA LEU A 45 6.60 9.20 -3.52
C LEU A 45 5.54 10.09 -4.16
N HIS A 46 4.47 10.38 -3.43
CA HIS A 46 3.41 11.27 -3.91
C HIS A 46 3.92 12.67 -4.25
N ASN A 47 4.75 13.24 -3.40
CA ASN A 47 5.37 14.56 -3.65
C ASN A 47 6.31 14.52 -4.85
N CYS A 48 7.07 13.44 -5.06
CA CYS A 48 7.89 13.27 -6.26
C CYS A 48 7.03 13.26 -7.53
N MET A 49 5.91 12.55 -7.53
CA MET A 49 4.99 12.52 -8.68
C MET A 49 4.40 13.88 -9.01
N LEU A 50 4.18 14.74 -8.00
CA LEU A 50 3.59 16.07 -8.17
C LEU A 50 4.61 17.16 -8.53
N SER A 51 5.88 17.00 -8.17
CA SER A 51 6.88 18.09 -8.22
C SER A 51 7.78 18.06 -9.46
N GLU A 52 7.82 16.97 -10.21
CA GLU A 52 8.74 16.81 -11.33
C GLU A 52 8.03 16.41 -12.63
N VAL A 53 8.51 16.94 -13.75
CA VAL A 53 8.14 16.43 -15.09
C VAL A 53 8.86 15.10 -15.28
N MET A 54 8.12 14.00 -15.10
CA MET A 54 8.63 12.63 -15.19
C MET A 54 8.21 11.99 -16.51
N ALA A 55 9.06 11.09 -17.02
CA ALA A 55 8.67 10.24 -18.13
C ALA A 55 7.58 9.23 -17.70
N MET A 56 6.71 8.83 -18.64
CA MET A 56 5.61 7.90 -18.34
C MET A 56 6.04 6.61 -17.68
N GLY A 57 7.21 6.05 -18.06
CA GLY A 57 7.76 4.85 -17.44
C GLY A 57 8.13 5.07 -15.95
N GLU A 58 8.63 6.25 -15.62
CA GLU A 58 8.95 6.61 -14.23
C GLU A 58 7.68 6.76 -13.39
N LEU A 59 6.63 7.38 -13.95
CA LEU A 59 5.32 7.51 -13.29
C LEU A 59 4.67 6.15 -13.06
N THR A 60 4.73 5.25 -14.04
CA THR A 60 4.22 3.88 -13.89
C THR A 60 4.96 3.16 -12.76
N THR A 61 6.29 3.20 -12.76
CA THR A 61 7.10 2.58 -11.70
C THR A 61 6.75 3.14 -10.31
N LEU A 62 6.61 4.46 -10.19
CA LEU A 62 6.24 5.08 -8.91
C LEU A 62 4.83 4.69 -8.47
N SER A 63 3.88 4.58 -9.40
CA SER A 63 2.53 4.12 -9.07
C SER A 63 2.50 2.66 -8.61
N GLU A 64 3.35 1.79 -9.18
CA GLU A 64 3.55 0.42 -8.71
C GLU A 64 4.10 0.39 -7.27
N PHE A 65 5.07 1.24 -6.96
CA PHE A 65 5.57 1.36 -5.59
C PHE A 65 4.51 1.84 -4.62
N GLN A 66 3.68 2.81 -4.99
CA GLN A 66 2.57 3.28 -4.15
C GLN A 66 1.58 2.14 -3.87
N LEU A 67 1.21 1.38 -4.89
CA LEU A 67 0.34 0.22 -4.75
C LEU A 67 0.95 -0.83 -3.83
N HIS A 68 2.25 -1.11 -3.98
CA HIS A 68 2.96 -2.05 -3.12
C HIS A 68 2.96 -1.59 -1.65
N LEU A 69 3.25 -0.32 -1.39
CA LEU A 69 3.23 0.25 -0.03
C LEU A 69 1.83 0.20 0.59
N ALA A 70 0.78 0.46 -0.20
CA ALA A 70 -0.59 0.35 0.27
C ALA A 70 -0.95 -1.10 0.66
N ASN A 71 -0.53 -2.08 -0.13
CA ASN A 71 -0.72 -3.50 0.20
C ASN A 71 0.02 -3.90 1.49
N MET A 72 1.25 -3.42 1.68
CA MET A 72 2.01 -3.68 2.90
C MET A 72 1.33 -3.06 4.14
N GLU A 73 0.79 -1.84 4.01
CA GLU A 73 0.05 -1.21 5.10
C GLU A 73 -1.24 -1.97 5.41
N LEU A 74 -1.98 -2.41 4.39
CA LEU A 74 -3.17 -3.23 4.54
C LEU A 74 -2.85 -4.52 5.32
N TYR A 75 -1.78 -5.22 4.91
CA TYR A 75 -1.32 -6.42 5.60
C TYR A 75 -0.99 -6.14 7.07
N HIS A 76 -0.27 -5.05 7.34
CA HIS A 76 0.09 -4.67 8.70
C HIS A 76 -1.15 -4.33 9.57
N VAL A 77 -2.14 -3.65 9.00
CA VAL A 77 -3.39 -3.35 9.70
C VAL A 77 -4.16 -4.63 10.02
N ARG A 78 -4.28 -5.56 9.07
CA ARG A 78 -4.87 -6.88 9.29
C ARG A 78 -4.15 -7.66 10.39
N TYR A 79 -2.82 -7.71 10.32
CA TYR A 79 -2.00 -8.36 11.32
C TYR A 79 -2.23 -7.78 12.72
N THR A 80 -2.33 -6.45 12.83
CA THR A 80 -2.63 -5.77 14.10
C THR A 80 -4.01 -6.17 14.64
N ILE A 81 -5.01 -6.32 13.79
CA ILE A 81 -6.36 -6.75 14.19
C ILE A 81 -6.34 -8.21 14.65
N TRP A 82 -5.65 -9.12 13.93
CA TRP A 82 -5.52 -10.52 14.30
C TRP A 82 -4.83 -10.76 15.65
N ASN A 83 -3.92 -9.88 16.02
CA ASN A 83 -3.19 -9.96 17.29
C ASN A 83 -3.85 -9.21 18.46
N GLN A 84 -5.10 -8.75 18.30
CA GLN A 84 -5.83 -8.16 19.42
C GLN A 84 -6.30 -9.24 20.39
N GLU A 85 -6.26 -8.94 21.67
CA GLU A 85 -6.72 -9.87 22.75
C GLU A 85 -8.18 -10.32 22.56
N ASN A 86 -9.01 -9.48 21.96
CA ASN A 86 -10.42 -9.76 21.71
C ASN A 86 -10.70 -10.35 20.32
N TYR A 87 -9.67 -10.71 19.54
CA TYR A 87 -9.87 -11.19 18.15
C TYR A 87 -10.85 -12.36 18.06
N ALA A 88 -10.76 -13.34 18.97
CA ALA A 88 -11.67 -14.49 18.99
C ALA A 88 -13.17 -14.10 19.04
N SER A 89 -13.49 -12.97 19.66
CA SER A 89 -14.87 -12.47 19.75
C SER A 89 -15.38 -11.81 18.44
N ILE A 90 -14.47 -11.32 17.61
CA ILE A 90 -14.80 -10.62 16.36
C ILE A 90 -14.49 -11.44 15.11
N GLU A 91 -13.80 -12.57 15.24
CA GLU A 91 -13.23 -13.34 14.14
C GLU A 91 -14.23 -13.64 13.02
N LYS A 92 -15.41 -14.21 13.35
CA LYS A 92 -16.42 -14.55 12.34
C LYS A 92 -16.94 -13.34 11.57
N ALA A 93 -17.13 -12.22 12.29
CA ALA A 93 -17.61 -10.99 11.67
C ALA A 93 -16.52 -10.35 10.79
N PHE A 94 -15.27 -10.40 11.26
CA PHE A 94 -14.10 -9.93 10.52
C PHE A 94 -13.87 -10.75 9.24
N GLN A 95 -13.90 -12.09 9.34
CA GLN A 95 -13.74 -12.97 8.17
C GLN A 95 -14.84 -12.74 7.12
N LYS A 96 -16.10 -12.57 7.53
CA LYS A 96 -17.19 -12.24 6.60
C LYS A 96 -16.99 -10.88 5.93
N ASP A 97 -16.47 -9.91 6.65
CA ASP A 97 -16.17 -8.58 6.13
C ASP A 97 -15.00 -8.63 5.12
N GLU A 98 -13.97 -9.43 5.39
CA GLU A 98 -12.86 -9.68 4.48
C GLU A 98 -13.30 -10.39 3.20
N GLN A 99 -14.12 -11.43 3.28
CA GLN A 99 -14.67 -12.13 2.10
C GLN A 99 -15.43 -11.17 1.18
N ARG A 100 -16.30 -10.31 1.74
CA ARG A 100 -17.02 -9.30 0.97
C ARG A 100 -16.07 -8.32 0.28
N TRP A 101 -15.08 -7.85 1.00
CA TRP A 101 -14.10 -6.95 0.44
C TRP A 101 -13.26 -7.60 -0.67
N GLU A 102 -12.91 -8.87 -0.55
CA GLU A 102 -12.21 -9.62 -1.60
C GLU A 102 -13.04 -9.77 -2.88
N GLU A 103 -14.35 -9.96 -2.74
CA GLU A 103 -15.26 -9.96 -3.89
C GLU A 103 -15.29 -8.59 -4.58
N ASP A 104 -15.33 -7.51 -3.81
CA ASP A 104 -15.32 -6.16 -4.35
C ASP A 104 -13.95 -5.80 -4.96
N LEU A 105 -12.85 -6.29 -4.38
CA LEU A 105 -11.51 -6.18 -4.94
C LEU A 105 -11.42 -6.83 -6.33
N LYS A 106 -11.96 -8.04 -6.48
CA LYS A 106 -12.01 -8.73 -7.79
C LYS A 106 -12.79 -7.93 -8.84
N LYS A 107 -13.90 -7.33 -8.44
CA LYS A 107 -14.70 -6.46 -9.33
C LYS A 107 -13.91 -5.21 -9.72
N GLU A 108 -13.21 -4.60 -8.76
CA GLU A 108 -12.40 -3.42 -9.01
C GLU A 108 -11.22 -3.72 -9.94
N GLN A 109 -10.55 -4.86 -9.74
CA GLN A 109 -9.47 -5.32 -10.62
C GLN A 109 -9.93 -5.59 -12.05
N ALA A 110 -11.16 -6.08 -12.23
CA ALA A 110 -11.72 -6.40 -13.54
C ALA A 110 -12.22 -5.18 -14.33
N LYS A 111 -12.28 -3.99 -13.71
CA LYS A 111 -12.67 -2.77 -14.44
C LYS A 111 -11.63 -2.40 -15.49
N PRO A 112 -12.05 -2.09 -16.72
CA PRO A 112 -11.13 -1.59 -17.73
C PRO A 112 -10.53 -0.25 -17.29
N SER A 113 -9.32 0.03 -17.75
CA SER A 113 -8.73 1.36 -17.60
C SER A 113 -9.41 2.36 -18.54
N GLU A 114 -9.54 3.61 -18.11
CA GLU A 114 -9.99 4.69 -18.99
C GLU A 114 -9.02 4.92 -20.17
N PHE A 115 -7.78 4.46 -20.04
CA PHE A 115 -6.70 4.55 -21.04
C PHE A 115 -6.41 3.19 -21.69
N GLU A 116 -7.44 2.34 -21.89
CA GLU A 116 -7.28 0.99 -22.42
C GLU A 116 -6.48 0.97 -23.72
N GLY A 117 -5.46 0.11 -23.78
CA GLY A 117 -4.53 0.03 -24.92
C GLY A 117 -3.45 1.13 -24.97
N GLY A 118 -3.47 2.12 -24.08
CA GLY A 118 -2.47 3.18 -23.99
C GLY A 118 -1.39 2.93 -22.95
N SER A 119 -0.28 3.68 -23.06
CA SER A 119 0.86 3.62 -22.12
C SER A 119 0.48 4.08 -20.69
N MET A 120 -0.62 4.77 -20.52
CA MET A 120 -1.13 5.24 -19.22
C MET A 120 -1.96 4.17 -18.49
N ALA A 121 -2.43 3.14 -19.16
CA ALA A 121 -3.32 2.13 -18.58
C ALA A 121 -2.73 1.45 -17.31
N PRO A 122 -1.45 1.05 -17.26
CA PRO A 122 -0.86 0.47 -16.06
C PRO A 122 -0.83 1.46 -14.89
N MET A 123 -0.48 2.72 -15.14
CA MET A 123 -0.45 3.77 -14.12
C MET A 123 -1.85 4.04 -13.55
N ASP A 124 -2.84 4.20 -14.43
CA ASP A 124 -4.24 4.40 -14.04
C ASP A 124 -4.74 3.24 -13.16
N HIS A 125 -4.49 2.00 -13.59
CA HIS A 125 -4.81 0.80 -12.80
C HIS A 125 -4.17 0.86 -11.41
N ASN A 126 -2.87 1.16 -11.31
CA ASN A 126 -2.15 1.20 -10.05
C ASN A 126 -2.70 2.29 -9.11
N ILE A 127 -2.99 3.48 -9.63
CA ILE A 127 -3.55 4.60 -8.85
C ILE A 127 -4.93 4.23 -8.31
N ARG A 128 -5.80 3.68 -9.15
CA ARG A 128 -7.14 3.24 -8.77
C ARG A 128 -7.09 2.15 -7.70
N MET A 129 -6.24 1.14 -7.89
CA MET A 129 -6.07 0.07 -6.92
C MET A 129 -5.48 0.56 -5.60
N THR A 130 -4.54 1.50 -5.64
CA THR A 130 -4.00 2.14 -4.45
C THR A 130 -5.10 2.83 -3.64
N SER A 131 -5.93 3.65 -4.30
CA SER A 131 -7.05 4.34 -3.66
C SER A 131 -8.07 3.37 -3.05
N PHE A 132 -8.38 2.28 -3.75
CA PHE A 132 -9.28 1.24 -3.26
C PHE A 132 -8.75 0.56 -2.00
N ILE A 133 -7.46 0.24 -1.96
CA ILE A 133 -6.80 -0.37 -0.81
C ILE A 133 -6.70 0.61 0.36
N GLU A 134 -6.39 1.87 0.09
CA GLU A 134 -6.33 2.92 1.12
C GLU A 134 -7.67 3.12 1.81
N LYS A 135 -8.77 3.10 1.05
CA LYS A 135 -10.11 3.13 1.60
C LYS A 135 -10.34 1.96 2.54
N ARG A 136 -9.94 0.74 2.15
CA ARG A 136 -10.03 -0.44 3.01
C ARG A 136 -9.24 -0.28 4.30
N ILE A 137 -8.04 0.25 4.22
CA ILE A 137 -7.20 0.51 5.40
C ILE A 137 -7.92 1.42 6.40
N GLN A 138 -8.57 2.48 5.93
CA GLN A 138 -9.33 3.39 6.80
C GLN A 138 -10.54 2.67 7.43
N GLU A 139 -11.33 1.94 6.62
CA GLU A 139 -12.46 1.15 7.11
C GLU A 139 -12.05 0.16 8.21
N LEU A 140 -10.93 -0.54 8.01
CA LEU A 140 -10.41 -1.48 9.01
C LEU A 140 -10.00 -0.77 10.31
N LYS A 141 -9.33 0.37 10.20
CA LYS A 141 -8.89 1.17 11.35
C LYS A 141 -10.08 1.72 12.14
N GLU A 142 -11.12 2.15 11.45
CA GLU A 142 -12.33 2.71 12.10
C GLU A 142 -13.19 1.64 12.76
N LYS A 143 -13.39 0.52 12.06
CA LYS A 143 -14.34 -0.52 12.47
C LYS A 143 -13.76 -1.53 13.47
N TRP A 144 -12.49 -1.92 13.28
CA TRP A 144 -11.92 -3.08 13.96
C TRP A 144 -10.77 -2.75 14.91
N ARG A 145 -10.15 -1.59 14.79
CA ARG A 145 -9.08 -1.21 15.70
C ARG A 145 -9.68 -0.71 17.00
N LYS A 146 -9.39 -1.40 18.12
CA LYS A 146 -9.71 -0.90 19.45
C LYS A 146 -9.10 0.50 19.66
N LYS A 147 -9.93 1.43 20.12
CA LYS A 147 -9.46 2.70 20.67
C LYS A 147 -8.78 2.49 22.00
#